data_98c469d1f4c0286bee6a54fcbbe47c96
#
_entry.id   98c469d1f4c0286bee6a54fcbbe47c96
#
_cell.length_a   1.000
_cell.length_b   1.000
_cell.length_c   1.000
_cell.angle_alpha   90.00
_cell.angle_beta   90.00
_cell.angle_gamma   90.00
#
_symmetry.space_group_name_H-M   'P 1'
#
loop_
_entity.id
_entity.type
_entity.pdbx_description
1 polymer ?
#
loop_
_entity_poly.entity_id
_entity_poly.type
_entity_poly.pdbx_seq_one_letter_code
_entity_poly.pdbx_strand_id
1 'polypeptide(L)'
;MAAPKGNEFWKMRTKTGRNRLFAEPEALWEAACEYFQWCDEHPWLVVKNRTKGKTKEKEESPTQRPYSITGFVLYLDISLQTWYNIKERKEKEFMEVITRIESIIKTQQFEGACVGAFNANI
;
A
#
# COMPACT_ATOMS: atom_id res chain seq x y z
N MET A 1 -12.32 -13.41 14.03
CA MET A 1 -10.96 -13.92 13.79
C MET A 1 -9.99 -12.75 13.77
N ALA A 2 -8.98 -12.77 14.63
CA ALA A 2 -8.00 -11.69 14.66
C ALA A 2 -7.07 -11.81 13.45
N ALA A 3 -6.80 -10.69 12.79
CA ALA A 3 -5.83 -10.64 11.70
C ALA A 3 -4.44 -10.98 12.24
N PRO A 4 -3.58 -11.64 11.46
CA PRO A 4 -2.19 -11.87 11.85
C PRO A 4 -1.49 -10.55 12.20
N LYS A 5 -0.55 -10.62 13.12
CA LYS A 5 0.25 -9.47 13.51
C LYS A 5 0.97 -8.91 12.28
N GLY A 6 0.87 -7.61 12.06
CA GLY A 6 1.40 -6.94 10.88
C GLY A 6 0.33 -6.59 9.84
N ASN A 7 -0.86 -7.20 9.91
CA ASN A 7 -1.97 -6.90 9.00
C ASN A 7 -2.97 -5.94 9.64
N GLU A 8 -2.48 -4.99 10.40
CA GLU A 8 -3.27 -4.09 11.23
C GLU A 8 -3.57 -2.79 10.51
N PHE A 9 -4.51 -2.83 9.56
CA PHE A 9 -4.86 -1.70 8.70
C PHE A 9 -5.32 -0.46 9.45
N TRP A 10 -5.97 -0.63 10.61
CA TRP A 10 -6.46 0.50 11.40
C TRP A 10 -5.34 1.36 11.99
N LYS A 11 -4.12 0.85 12.00
CA LYS A 11 -2.94 1.59 12.47
C LYS A 11 -2.25 2.37 11.37
N MET A 12 -2.71 2.20 10.12
CA MET A 12 -2.18 2.95 8.98
C MET A 12 -2.66 4.40 9.04
N ARG A 13 -1.74 5.32 9.20
CA ARG A 13 -2.06 6.75 9.19
C ARG A 13 -0.87 7.56 8.73
N THR A 14 -1.15 8.56 7.88
CA THR A 14 -0.15 9.56 7.55
C THR A 14 0.02 10.55 8.71
N LYS A 15 1.24 11.04 8.87
CA LYS A 15 1.55 12.10 9.84
C LYS A 15 1.19 13.48 9.31
N THR A 16 0.93 13.60 8.00
CA THR A 16 0.63 14.87 7.35
C THR A 16 -0.84 15.21 7.50
N GLY A 17 -1.15 16.43 7.90
CA GLY A 17 -2.52 16.91 8.04
C GLY A 17 -3.24 16.99 6.69
N ARG A 18 -4.55 16.75 6.71
CA ARG A 18 -5.40 16.70 5.51
C ARG A 18 -5.30 17.96 4.65
N ASN A 19 -5.29 19.14 5.27
CA ASN A 19 -5.24 20.42 4.53
C ASN A 19 -3.97 20.54 3.70
N ARG A 20 -2.82 20.12 4.24
CA ARG A 20 -1.55 20.15 3.51
C ARG A 20 -1.55 19.20 2.33
N LEU A 21 -2.16 18.02 2.47
CA LEU A 21 -2.24 17.04 1.40
C LEU A 21 -2.96 17.59 0.16
N PHE A 22 -3.95 18.45 0.38
CA PHE A 22 -4.75 19.00 -0.71
C PHE A 22 -4.21 20.31 -1.26
N ALA A 23 -3.36 21.01 -0.50
CA ALA A 23 -2.82 22.31 -0.86
C ALA A 23 -1.40 22.23 -1.42
N GLU A 24 -0.61 21.25 -1.00
CA GLU A 24 0.81 21.14 -1.32
C GLU A 24 1.12 19.80 -2.00
N PRO A 25 1.53 19.81 -3.29
CA PRO A 25 1.91 18.57 -3.99
C PRO A 25 3.04 17.82 -3.29
N GLU A 26 3.99 18.55 -2.71
CA GLU A 26 5.13 17.98 -1.99
C GLU A 26 4.67 17.20 -0.75
N ALA A 27 3.65 17.70 -0.06
CA ALA A 27 3.09 17.00 1.10
C ALA A 27 2.44 15.68 0.68
N LEU A 28 1.76 15.66 -0.45
CA LEU A 28 1.19 14.43 -1.01
C LEU A 28 2.29 13.43 -1.37
N TRP A 29 3.37 13.90 -1.97
CA TRP A 29 4.52 13.06 -2.30
C TRP A 29 5.18 12.48 -1.05
N GLU A 30 5.40 13.29 -0.03
CA GLU A 30 5.96 12.84 1.25
C GLU A 30 5.08 11.77 1.90
N ALA A 31 3.76 11.98 1.88
CA ALA A 31 2.81 11.01 2.41
C ALA A 31 2.86 9.68 1.63
N ALA A 32 3.06 9.74 0.32
CA ALA A 32 3.22 8.54 -0.50
C ALA A 32 4.48 7.77 -0.12
N CYS A 33 5.60 8.46 0.06
CA CYS A 33 6.85 7.84 0.49
C CYS A 33 6.69 7.19 1.86
N GLU A 34 6.01 7.85 2.79
CA GLU A 34 5.69 7.28 4.11
C GLU A 34 4.85 6.00 3.98
N TYR A 35 3.86 6.01 3.09
CA TYR A 35 3.01 4.85 2.84
C TYR A 35 3.82 3.68 2.29
N PHE A 36 4.68 3.93 1.32
CA PHE A 36 5.52 2.89 0.73
C PHE A 36 6.46 2.29 1.78
N GLN A 37 7.07 3.14 2.59
CA GLN A 37 7.93 2.69 3.69
C GLN A 37 7.12 1.87 4.71
N TRP A 38 5.93 2.33 5.04
CA TRP A 38 5.05 1.58 5.95
C TRP A 38 4.75 0.19 5.41
N CYS A 39 4.42 0.07 4.12
CA CYS A 39 4.18 -1.23 3.48
C CYS A 39 5.41 -2.14 3.57
N ASP A 40 6.59 -1.59 3.34
CA ASP A 40 7.84 -2.35 3.37
C ASP A 40 8.17 -2.84 4.78
N GLU A 41 7.85 -2.05 5.78
CA GLU A 41 8.09 -2.36 7.19
C GLU A 41 7.01 -3.26 7.81
N HIS A 42 5.87 -3.40 7.14
CA HIS A 42 4.73 -4.18 7.63
C HIS A 42 4.33 -5.24 6.60
N PRO A 43 5.16 -6.28 6.43
CA PRO A 43 4.86 -7.32 5.46
C PRO A 43 3.57 -8.03 5.83
N TRP A 44 2.90 -8.55 4.83
CA TRP A 44 1.73 -9.38 5.00
C TRP A 44 2.18 -10.76 5.49
N LEU A 45 1.65 -11.22 6.59
CA LEU A 45 1.98 -12.55 7.12
C LEU A 45 1.03 -13.58 6.52
N VAL A 46 1.59 -14.49 5.74
CA VAL A 46 0.85 -15.58 5.12
C VAL A 46 1.09 -16.84 5.94
N VAL A 47 0.00 -17.47 6.39
CA VAL A 47 0.07 -18.73 7.11
C VAL A 47 -0.03 -19.88 6.11
N LYS A 48 1.01 -20.71 6.07
CA LYS A 48 1.05 -21.91 5.22
C LYS A 48 1.05 -23.14 6.09
N ASN A 49 0.25 -24.15 5.68
CA ASN A 49 0.31 -25.46 6.30
C ASN A 49 1.47 -26.25 5.68
N ARG A 50 2.40 -26.67 6.53
CA ARG A 50 3.54 -27.47 6.10
C ARG A 50 3.42 -28.87 6.69
N THR A 51 3.55 -29.88 5.85
CA THR A 51 3.59 -31.26 6.30
C THR A 51 5.03 -31.69 6.46
N LYS A 52 5.44 -32.03 7.70
CA LYS A 52 6.75 -32.56 8.00
C LYS A 52 6.56 -33.98 8.53
N GLY A 53 6.77 -35.00 7.65
CA GLY A 53 6.43 -36.38 7.97
C GLY A 53 4.92 -36.55 8.18
N LYS A 54 4.53 -37.05 9.37
CA LYS A 54 3.11 -37.21 9.76
C LYS A 54 2.54 -36.00 10.50
N THR A 55 3.35 -34.96 10.75
CA THR A 55 2.97 -33.80 11.55
C THR A 55 2.68 -32.63 10.64
N LYS A 56 1.52 -31.98 10.81
CA LYS A 56 1.16 -30.75 10.12
C LYS A 56 1.60 -29.57 10.99
N GLU A 57 2.48 -28.73 10.47
CA GLU A 57 2.92 -27.52 11.13
C GLU A 57 2.40 -26.29 10.40
N LYS A 58 2.04 -25.24 11.14
CA LYS A 58 1.70 -23.95 10.58
C LYS A 58 2.97 -23.09 10.56
N GLU A 59 3.27 -22.54 9.37
CA GLU A 59 4.41 -21.67 9.19
C GLU A 59 3.91 -20.28 8.76
N GLU A 60 4.31 -19.25 9.50
CA GLU A 60 4.05 -17.86 9.10
C GLU A 60 5.20 -17.38 8.22
N SER A 61 4.87 -16.93 7.02
CA SER A 61 5.85 -16.44 6.06
C SER A 61 5.57 -14.97 5.76
N PRO A 62 6.53 -14.08 6.00
CA PRO A 62 6.36 -12.68 5.60
C PRO A 62 6.39 -12.56 4.08
N THR A 63 5.43 -11.82 3.55
CA THR A 63 5.34 -11.52 2.12
C THR A 63 5.23 -10.01 1.96
N GLN A 64 5.96 -9.46 1.00
CA GLN A 64 5.92 -8.02 0.73
C GLN A 64 4.46 -7.55 0.61
N ARG A 65 4.10 -6.52 1.37
CA ARG A 65 2.78 -5.92 1.26
C ARG A 65 2.69 -5.16 -0.07
N PRO A 66 1.72 -5.49 -0.94
CA PRO A 66 1.56 -4.74 -2.19
C PRO A 66 1.18 -3.29 -1.93
N TYR A 67 1.74 -2.38 -2.69
CA TYR A 67 1.24 -1.01 -2.74
C TYR A 67 -0.06 -1.00 -3.53
N SER A 68 -1.02 -0.18 -3.11
CA SER A 68 -2.28 -0.03 -3.84
C SER A 68 -2.84 1.36 -3.64
N ILE A 69 -3.65 1.83 -4.60
CA ILE A 69 -4.33 3.12 -4.47
C ILE A 69 -5.32 3.07 -3.31
N THR A 70 -6.07 1.97 -3.17
CA THR A 70 -7.01 1.81 -2.06
C THR A 70 -6.29 1.79 -0.71
N GLY A 71 -5.13 1.15 -0.63
CA GLY A 71 -4.31 1.18 0.58
C GLY A 71 -3.77 2.57 0.87
N PHE A 72 -3.35 3.29 -0.16
CA PHE A 72 -2.83 4.64 -0.02
C PHE A 72 -3.91 5.62 0.46
N VAL A 73 -5.10 5.59 -0.12
CA VAL A 73 -6.18 6.47 0.33
C VAL A 73 -6.62 6.15 1.76
N LEU A 74 -6.58 4.89 2.15
CA LEU A 74 -6.81 4.50 3.54
C LEU A 74 -5.75 5.08 4.47
N TYR A 75 -4.48 5.04 4.05
CA TYR A 75 -3.36 5.64 4.77
C TYR A 75 -3.53 7.15 4.93
N LEU A 76 -4.02 7.83 3.89
CA LEU A 76 -4.30 9.27 3.91
C LEU A 76 -5.55 9.63 4.73
N ASP A 77 -6.35 8.65 5.10
CA ASP A 77 -7.64 8.83 5.77
C ASP A 77 -8.61 9.68 4.93
N ILE A 78 -8.67 9.37 3.64
CA ILE A 78 -9.60 10.00 2.71
C ILE A 78 -10.38 8.91 1.97
N SER A 79 -11.47 9.31 1.32
CA SER A 79 -12.23 8.39 0.47
C SER A 79 -11.58 8.27 -0.92
N LEU A 80 -11.88 7.19 -1.63
CA LEU A 80 -11.46 7.02 -3.01
C LEU A 80 -12.04 8.12 -3.90
N GLN A 81 -13.27 8.57 -3.62
CA GLN A 81 -13.87 9.69 -4.34
C GLN A 81 -13.07 10.97 -4.17
N THR A 82 -12.58 11.24 -2.95
CA THR A 82 -11.72 12.40 -2.69
C THR A 82 -10.44 12.32 -3.52
N TRP A 83 -9.84 11.13 -3.65
CA TRP A 83 -8.68 10.92 -4.50
C TRP A 83 -8.97 11.27 -5.96
N TYR A 84 -10.09 10.79 -6.51
CA TYR A 84 -10.51 11.13 -7.87
C TYR A 84 -10.77 12.63 -8.03
N ASN A 85 -11.35 13.29 -7.03
CA ASN A 85 -11.59 14.73 -7.07
C ASN A 85 -10.28 15.52 -7.17
N ILE A 86 -9.23 15.09 -6.45
CA ILE A 86 -7.91 15.71 -6.56
C ILE A 86 -7.36 15.55 -7.97
N LYS A 87 -7.50 14.36 -8.56
CA LYS A 87 -7.06 14.09 -9.93
C LYS A 87 -7.80 14.96 -10.95
N GLU A 88 -9.09 15.19 -10.73
CA GLU A 88 -9.92 15.97 -11.65
C GLU A 88 -9.62 17.47 -11.64
N ARG A 89 -8.98 17.98 -10.60
CA ARG A 89 -8.53 19.38 -10.58
C ARG A 89 -7.53 19.67 -11.69
N LYS A 90 -6.79 18.67 -12.16
CA LYS A 90 -5.79 18.76 -13.23
C LYS A 90 -4.73 19.85 -13.02
N GLU A 91 -4.40 20.11 -11.76
CA GLU A 91 -3.32 21.01 -11.43
C GLU A 91 -1.99 20.36 -11.77
N LYS A 92 -1.16 21.04 -12.56
CA LYS A 92 0.05 20.46 -13.16
C LYS A 92 0.96 19.76 -12.15
N GLU A 93 1.27 20.43 -11.07
CA GLU A 93 2.19 19.90 -10.05
C GLU A 93 1.62 18.70 -9.31
N PHE A 94 0.32 18.72 -9.03
CA PHE A 94 -0.38 17.57 -8.46
C PHE A 94 -0.42 16.39 -9.43
N MET A 95 -0.66 16.66 -10.71
CA MET A 95 -0.70 15.59 -11.73
C MET A 95 0.64 14.90 -11.88
N GLU A 96 1.75 15.64 -11.80
CA GLU A 96 3.08 15.06 -11.82
C GLU A 96 3.31 14.10 -10.64
N VAL A 97 2.92 14.53 -9.45
CA VAL A 97 3.04 13.70 -8.23
C VAL A 97 2.12 12.48 -8.32
N ILE A 98 0.86 12.68 -8.70
CA ILE A 98 -0.13 11.60 -8.81
C ILE A 98 0.33 10.55 -9.83
N THR A 99 0.80 10.98 -10.99
CA THR A 99 1.30 10.09 -12.03
C THR A 99 2.48 9.27 -11.53
N ARG A 100 3.39 9.91 -10.80
CA ARG A 100 4.55 9.21 -10.23
C ARG A 100 4.12 8.19 -9.17
N ILE A 101 3.20 8.55 -8.30
CA ILE A 101 2.67 7.64 -7.28
C ILE A 101 2.02 6.42 -7.94
N GLU A 102 1.15 6.65 -8.92
CA GLU A 102 0.48 5.58 -9.65
C GLU A 102 1.46 4.68 -10.39
N SER A 103 2.51 5.26 -10.97
CA SER A 103 3.55 4.50 -11.67
C SER A 103 4.35 3.62 -10.72
N ILE A 104 4.70 4.12 -9.54
CA ILE A 104 5.40 3.34 -8.52
C ILE A 104 4.55 2.16 -8.06
N ILE A 105 3.27 2.40 -7.80
CA ILE A 105 2.34 1.36 -7.37
C ILE A 105 2.22 0.27 -8.44
N LYS A 106 2.00 0.65 -9.69
CA LYS A 106 1.90 -0.30 -10.81
C LYS A 106 3.17 -1.09 -11.00
N THR A 107 4.32 -0.43 -10.90
CA THR A 107 5.64 -1.07 -11.07
C THR A 107 5.87 -2.10 -9.97
N GLN A 108 5.61 -1.74 -8.73
CA GLN A 108 5.77 -2.66 -7.60
C GLN A 108 4.85 -3.87 -7.75
N GLN A 109 3.59 -3.67 -8.14
CA GLN A 109 2.64 -4.76 -8.35
C GLN A 109 3.06 -5.66 -9.51
N PHE A 110 3.50 -5.08 -10.61
CA PHE A 110 3.94 -5.83 -11.80
C PHE A 110 5.20 -6.65 -11.49
N GLU A 111 6.22 -6.03 -10.92
CA GLU A 111 7.46 -6.72 -10.58
C GLU A 111 7.23 -7.80 -9.53
N GLY A 112 6.38 -7.52 -8.54
CA GLY A 112 6.00 -8.50 -7.53
C GLY A 112 5.32 -9.73 -8.14
N ALA A 113 4.49 -9.54 -9.15
CA ALA A 113 3.87 -10.63 -9.89
C ALA A 113 4.91 -11.40 -10.71
N CYS A 114 5.85 -10.69 -11.34
CA CYS A 114 6.89 -11.31 -12.17
C CYS A 114 7.82 -12.22 -11.36
N VAL A 115 8.14 -11.85 -10.13
CA VAL A 115 9.03 -12.65 -9.27
C VAL A 115 8.26 -13.66 -8.41
N GLY A 116 6.94 -13.77 -8.60
CA GLY A 116 6.12 -14.72 -7.89
C GLY A 116 5.74 -14.33 -6.46
N ALA A 117 6.07 -13.10 -6.03
CA ALA A 117 5.67 -12.62 -4.71
C ALA A 117 4.15 -12.37 -4.63
N PHE A 118 3.54 -11.97 -5.75
CA PHE A 118 2.10 -11.74 -5.87
C PHE A 118 1.49 -12.67 -6.91
N ASN A 119 0.20 -12.92 -6.78
CA ASN A 119 -0.52 -13.72 -7.77
C ASN A 119 -0.73 -12.88 -9.04
N ALA A 120 -0.16 -13.32 -10.16
CA ALA A 120 -0.22 -12.60 -11.44
C ALA A 120 -1.64 -12.53 -12.02
N ASN A 121 -2.56 -13.38 -11.58
CA ASN A 121 -3.95 -13.38 -12.07
C ASN A 121 -4.81 -12.27 -11.42
N ILE A 122 -4.34 -11.65 -10.36
CA ILE A 122 -5.04 -10.57 -9.70
C ILE A 122 -4.57 -9.24 -10.29
#